data_edfcdcb792e6a876640ecfb4a03f8a91
#
_entry.id   edfcdcb792e6a876640ecfb4a03f8a91
#
_cell.length_a   1.000
_cell.length_b   1.000
_cell.length_c   1.000
_cell.angle_alpha   90.00
_cell.angle_beta   90.00
_cell.angle_gamma   90.00
#
_symmetry.space_group_name_H-M   'P 1'
#
loop_
_entity.id
_entity.type
_entity.pdbx_description
1 polymer ?
#
loop_
_entity_poly.entity_id
_entity_poly.type
_entity_poly.pdbx_seq_one_letter_code
_entity_poly.pdbx_strand_id
1 'polypeptide(L)'
;ALTRAEATANREQLESELYALNDRVNQLYFGCLLQDELIRQNALLQKELQVNIERIEAMMENGVANQSDLESMEVELLNARQNEIELKASRTVYRQMLATFINKPLTDQVVLKTPESPERSLSTQINRPELRALDAKSEWIETQNKQVTAGLMPRIGAFVQGGYGRPGLNMLEDSFEPYYVAGVRLSWNLGKLYTLKNDRRKIEVSRRQIDVQRETFLFNTRLQLLRQNTEIKKMTDLMRADDDIIRLRTSIKQAAEVKLENGVISVTDLIREINAEDMARQTAAAHRVQPVSYT
;
A
#
# COMPACT_ATOMS: atom_id res chain seq x y z
N ALA A 1 -10.64 29.10 17.84
CA ALA A 1 -11.31 28.56 16.63
C ALA A 1 -10.26 28.17 15.58
N LEU A 2 -9.38 29.08 15.13
CA LEU A 2 -8.38 28.80 14.09
C LEU A 2 -7.45 27.63 14.43
N THR A 3 -6.83 27.66 15.61
CA THR A 3 -5.92 26.59 16.09
C THR A 3 -6.60 25.23 16.12
N ARG A 4 -7.89 25.20 16.49
CA ARG A 4 -8.66 23.95 16.49
C ARG A 4 -8.93 23.44 15.07
N ALA A 5 -9.30 24.31 14.15
CA ALA A 5 -9.53 23.93 12.75
C ALA A 5 -8.24 23.45 12.09
N GLU A 6 -7.10 24.11 12.39
CA GLU A 6 -5.78 23.69 11.93
C GLU A 6 -5.38 22.31 12.48
N ALA A 7 -5.59 22.07 13.78
CA ALA A 7 -5.32 20.78 14.39
C ALA A 7 -6.19 19.66 13.80
N THR A 8 -7.47 19.95 13.48
CA THR A 8 -8.34 19.01 12.78
C THR A 8 -7.84 18.72 11.36
N ALA A 9 -7.45 19.74 10.60
CA ALA A 9 -6.92 19.55 9.24
C ALA A 9 -5.63 18.71 9.25
N ASN A 10 -4.72 18.98 10.19
CA ASN A 10 -3.49 18.21 10.34
C ASN A 10 -3.76 16.75 10.75
N ARG A 11 -4.75 16.51 11.61
CA ARG A 11 -5.16 15.15 12.00
C ARG A 11 -5.73 14.37 10.83
N GLU A 12 -6.65 14.94 10.08
CA GLU A 12 -7.25 14.27 8.91
C GLU A 12 -6.20 14.05 7.80
N GLN A 13 -5.23 14.95 7.67
CA GLN A 13 -4.10 14.76 6.77
C GLN A 13 -3.25 13.55 7.19
N LEU A 14 -2.94 13.41 8.48
CA LEU A 14 -2.21 12.26 9.01
C LEU A 14 -2.99 10.95 8.78
N GLU A 15 -4.31 10.94 9.00
CA GLU A 15 -5.17 9.77 8.73
C GLU A 15 -5.11 9.37 7.24
N SER A 16 -5.09 10.35 6.33
CA SER A 16 -4.92 10.12 4.88
C SER A 16 -3.55 9.49 4.57
N GLU A 17 -2.48 9.98 5.19
CA GLU A 17 -1.12 9.44 5.01
C GLU A 17 -0.99 8.02 5.56
N LEU A 18 -1.59 7.75 6.74
CA LEU A 18 -1.65 6.41 7.31
C LEU A 18 -2.44 5.44 6.43
N TYR A 19 -3.54 5.91 5.84
CA TYR A 19 -4.31 5.10 4.91
C TYR A 19 -3.51 4.68 3.67
N ALA A 20 -2.67 5.56 3.15
CA ALA A 20 -1.80 5.27 2.01
C ALA A 20 -0.75 4.17 2.31
N LEU A 21 -0.43 3.90 3.58
CA LEU A 21 0.45 2.81 3.96
C LEU A 21 -0.21 1.43 3.77
N ASN A 22 -1.54 1.36 3.80
CA ASN A 22 -2.25 0.08 3.61
C ASN A 22 -1.89 -0.57 2.26
N ASP A 23 -1.80 0.21 1.20
CA ASP A 23 -1.43 -0.30 -0.13
C ASP A 23 -0.04 -0.95 -0.12
N ARG A 24 0.92 -0.33 0.58
CA ARG A 24 2.29 -0.86 0.71
C ARG A 24 2.33 -2.14 1.54
N VAL A 25 1.60 -2.15 2.66
CA VAL A 25 1.49 -3.34 3.52
C VAL A 25 0.83 -4.48 2.76
N ASN A 26 -0.24 -4.22 2.02
CA ASN A 26 -0.92 -5.20 1.20
C ASN A 26 0.01 -5.79 0.13
N GLN A 27 0.75 -4.94 -0.61
CA GLN A 27 1.72 -5.41 -1.61
C GLN A 27 2.77 -6.34 -1.00
N LEU A 28 3.31 -6.00 0.17
CA LEU A 28 4.28 -6.84 0.86
C LEU A 28 3.67 -8.15 1.36
N TYR A 29 2.46 -8.07 1.92
CA TYR A 29 1.73 -9.24 2.42
C TYR A 29 1.44 -10.25 1.30
N PHE A 30 0.85 -9.78 0.20
CA PHE A 30 0.58 -10.63 -0.97
C PHE A 30 1.86 -11.07 -1.68
N GLY A 31 2.92 -10.25 -1.66
CA GLY A 31 4.25 -10.67 -2.09
C GLY A 31 4.78 -11.86 -1.28
N CYS A 32 4.62 -11.86 0.05
CA CYS A 32 4.97 -13.01 0.88
C CYS A 32 4.16 -14.26 0.50
N LEU A 33 2.83 -14.13 0.35
CA LEU A 33 1.95 -15.25 -0.02
C LEU A 33 2.33 -15.84 -1.38
N LEU A 34 2.67 -15.00 -2.35
CA LEU A 34 3.11 -15.45 -3.66
C LEU A 34 4.41 -16.24 -3.57
N GLN A 35 5.41 -15.73 -2.82
CA GLN A 35 6.67 -16.44 -2.66
C GLN A 35 6.47 -17.78 -1.94
N ASP A 36 5.65 -17.85 -0.90
CA ASP A 36 5.33 -19.09 -0.21
C ASP A 36 4.69 -20.12 -1.16
N GLU A 37 3.79 -19.69 -2.05
CA GLU A 37 3.16 -20.56 -3.05
C GLU A 37 4.16 -21.01 -4.12
N LEU A 38 5.01 -20.12 -4.64
CA LEU A 38 6.04 -20.47 -5.63
C LEU A 38 7.06 -21.46 -5.05
N ILE A 39 7.49 -21.29 -3.80
CA ILE A 39 8.36 -22.24 -3.10
C ILE A 39 7.68 -23.60 -3.01
N ARG A 40 6.39 -23.65 -2.71
CA ARG A 40 5.62 -24.89 -2.65
C ARG A 40 5.55 -25.59 -4.01
N GLN A 41 5.30 -24.84 -5.09
CA GLN A 41 5.29 -25.39 -6.45
C GLN A 41 6.69 -25.90 -6.85
N ASN A 42 7.73 -25.15 -6.56
CA ASN A 42 9.12 -25.56 -6.83
C ASN A 42 9.49 -26.87 -6.09
N ALA A 43 9.06 -27.02 -4.85
CA ALA A 43 9.28 -28.27 -4.09
C ALA A 43 8.56 -29.48 -4.74
N LEU A 44 7.38 -29.28 -5.32
CA LEU A 44 6.68 -30.32 -6.08
C LEU A 44 7.43 -30.69 -7.35
N LEU A 45 7.93 -29.69 -8.10
CA LEU A 45 8.76 -29.88 -9.29
C LEU A 45 10.05 -30.67 -8.95
N GLN A 46 10.78 -30.28 -7.89
CA GLN A 46 12.00 -31.00 -7.48
C GLN A 46 11.70 -32.46 -7.16
N LYS A 47 10.58 -32.74 -6.46
CA LYS A 47 10.19 -34.11 -6.15
C LYS A 47 9.86 -34.91 -7.43
N GLU A 48 9.18 -34.28 -8.37
CA GLU A 48 8.85 -34.91 -9.65
C GLU A 48 10.12 -35.22 -10.47
N LEU A 49 11.03 -34.26 -10.56
CA LEU A 49 12.32 -34.45 -11.24
C LEU A 49 13.14 -35.57 -10.60
N GLN A 50 13.14 -35.68 -9.26
CA GLN A 50 13.83 -36.75 -8.56
C GLN A 50 13.24 -38.13 -8.91
N VAL A 51 11.91 -38.26 -8.95
CA VAL A 51 11.25 -39.51 -9.36
C VAL A 51 11.61 -39.87 -10.83
N ASN A 52 11.69 -38.88 -11.72
CA ASN A 52 12.07 -39.13 -13.10
C ASN A 52 13.56 -39.48 -13.26
N ILE A 53 14.46 -38.95 -12.41
CA ILE A 53 15.85 -39.37 -12.35
C ILE A 53 15.94 -40.87 -12.02
N GLU A 54 15.29 -41.30 -10.92
CA GLU A 54 15.26 -42.71 -10.52
C GLU A 54 14.71 -43.61 -11.64
N ARG A 55 13.71 -43.14 -12.38
CA ARG A 55 13.15 -43.86 -13.55
C ARG A 55 14.17 -43.98 -14.68
N ILE A 56 14.89 -42.89 -15.01
CA ILE A 56 15.90 -42.90 -16.07
C ILE A 56 17.08 -43.80 -15.70
N GLU A 57 17.52 -43.80 -14.43
CA GLU A 57 18.54 -44.73 -13.95
C GLU A 57 18.12 -46.19 -14.19
N ALA A 58 16.91 -46.57 -13.86
CA ALA A 58 16.39 -47.89 -14.14
C ALA A 58 16.30 -48.20 -15.64
N MET A 59 15.98 -47.20 -16.48
CA MET A 59 15.98 -47.36 -17.95
C MET A 59 17.40 -47.53 -18.50
N MET A 60 18.41 -46.90 -17.90
CA MET A 60 19.84 -47.07 -18.27
C MET A 60 20.30 -48.50 -17.96
N GLU A 61 19.93 -49.03 -16.81
CA GLU A 61 20.28 -50.44 -16.45
C GLU A 61 19.70 -51.42 -17.47
N ASN A 62 18.57 -51.10 -18.06
CA ASN A 62 17.95 -51.89 -19.12
C ASN A 62 18.41 -51.53 -20.53
N GLY A 63 19.35 -50.62 -20.70
CA GLY A 63 19.89 -50.19 -22.00
C GLY A 63 18.95 -49.33 -22.84
N VAL A 64 17.91 -48.76 -22.25
CA VAL A 64 16.88 -47.94 -22.96
C VAL A 64 17.21 -46.45 -22.93
N ALA A 65 17.90 -45.98 -21.90
CA ALA A 65 18.39 -44.61 -21.77
C ALA A 65 19.92 -44.54 -21.72
N ASN A 66 20.51 -43.37 -21.91
CA ASN A 66 21.93 -43.15 -21.92
C ASN A 66 22.34 -42.14 -20.83
N GLN A 67 23.67 -41.99 -20.59
CA GLN A 67 24.21 -41.08 -19.58
C GLN A 67 23.81 -39.61 -19.80
N SER A 68 23.73 -39.17 -21.06
CA SER A 68 23.30 -37.79 -21.39
C SER A 68 21.85 -37.50 -21.04
N ASP A 69 20.98 -38.52 -21.09
CA ASP A 69 19.60 -38.43 -20.69
C ASP A 69 19.48 -38.18 -19.16
N LEU A 70 20.26 -38.93 -18.37
CA LEU A 70 20.35 -38.75 -16.93
C LEU A 70 20.88 -37.37 -16.57
N GLU A 71 22.03 -36.99 -17.14
CA GLU A 71 22.64 -35.68 -16.90
C GLU A 71 21.72 -34.51 -17.28
N SER A 72 20.92 -34.65 -18.33
CA SER A 72 19.92 -33.63 -18.71
C SER A 72 18.86 -33.45 -17.63
N MET A 73 18.37 -34.54 -17.03
CA MET A 73 17.38 -34.45 -15.95
C MET A 73 17.97 -33.94 -14.64
N GLU A 74 19.24 -34.31 -14.33
CA GLU A 74 19.97 -33.77 -13.17
C GLU A 74 20.21 -32.25 -13.29
N VAL A 75 20.50 -31.75 -14.50
CA VAL A 75 20.62 -30.31 -14.76
C VAL A 75 19.30 -29.60 -14.44
N GLU A 76 18.15 -30.15 -14.83
CA GLU A 76 16.84 -29.55 -14.49
C GLU A 76 16.60 -29.54 -12.98
N LEU A 77 16.99 -30.60 -12.27
CA LEU A 77 16.88 -30.62 -10.80
C LEU A 77 17.78 -29.56 -10.15
N LEU A 78 18.98 -29.35 -10.67
CA LEU A 78 19.91 -28.30 -10.19
C LEU A 78 19.34 -26.90 -10.48
N ASN A 79 18.74 -26.68 -11.64
CA ASN A 79 18.04 -25.44 -12.00
C ASN A 79 16.87 -25.17 -11.02
N ALA A 80 16.07 -26.19 -10.71
CA ALA A 80 14.98 -26.08 -9.74
C ALA A 80 15.48 -25.74 -8.32
N ARG A 81 16.60 -26.32 -7.89
CA ARG A 81 17.26 -25.98 -6.61
C ARG A 81 17.81 -24.56 -6.59
N GLN A 82 18.39 -24.09 -7.68
CA GLN A 82 18.85 -22.70 -7.81
C GLN A 82 17.68 -21.74 -7.70
N ASN A 83 16.58 -22.00 -8.40
CA ASN A 83 15.34 -21.21 -8.31
C ASN A 83 14.78 -21.20 -6.87
N GLU A 84 14.85 -22.31 -6.14
CA GLU A 84 14.44 -22.36 -4.73
C GLU A 84 15.24 -21.38 -3.86
N ILE A 85 16.55 -21.26 -4.08
CA ILE A 85 17.40 -20.31 -3.35
C ILE A 85 16.95 -18.87 -3.62
N GLU A 86 16.65 -18.53 -4.88
CA GLU A 86 16.17 -17.20 -5.26
C GLU A 86 14.79 -16.88 -4.65
N LEU A 87 13.87 -17.84 -4.69
CA LEU A 87 12.54 -17.71 -4.10
C LEU A 87 12.62 -17.52 -2.57
N LYS A 88 13.46 -18.30 -1.88
CA LYS A 88 13.67 -18.16 -0.42
C LYS A 88 14.32 -16.82 -0.06
N ALA A 89 15.28 -16.34 -0.85
CA ALA A 89 15.87 -15.02 -0.66
C ALA A 89 14.81 -13.91 -0.83
N SER A 90 14.02 -13.97 -1.89
CA SER A 90 12.92 -13.03 -2.14
C SER A 90 11.88 -13.05 -1.01
N ARG A 91 11.46 -14.23 -0.57
CA ARG A 91 10.57 -14.42 0.59
C ARG A 91 11.12 -13.71 1.83
N THR A 92 12.40 -13.91 2.10
CA THR A 92 13.06 -13.30 3.27
C THR A 92 13.01 -11.77 3.19
N VAL A 93 13.27 -11.18 2.03
CA VAL A 93 13.18 -9.73 1.81
C VAL A 93 11.74 -9.22 2.07
N TYR A 94 10.72 -9.85 1.47
CA TYR A 94 9.32 -9.46 1.69
C TYR A 94 8.93 -9.55 3.16
N ARG A 95 9.33 -10.62 3.87
CA ARG A 95 9.05 -10.80 5.30
C ARG A 95 9.74 -9.77 6.17
N GLN A 96 10.99 -9.44 5.89
CA GLN A 96 11.74 -8.40 6.62
C GLN A 96 11.12 -7.02 6.41
N MET A 97 10.75 -6.69 5.17
CA MET A 97 10.06 -5.43 4.89
C MET A 97 8.71 -5.35 5.61
N LEU A 98 7.90 -6.41 5.56
CA LEU A 98 6.62 -6.46 6.27
C LEU A 98 6.81 -6.37 7.79
N ALA A 99 7.79 -7.07 8.36
CA ALA A 99 8.15 -7.01 9.77
C ALA A 99 8.50 -5.58 10.21
N THR A 100 9.21 -4.85 9.36
CA THR A 100 9.56 -3.44 9.61
C THR A 100 8.31 -2.56 9.65
N PHE A 101 7.36 -2.74 8.73
CA PHE A 101 6.11 -1.96 8.70
C PHE A 101 5.23 -2.22 9.91
N ILE A 102 5.10 -3.48 10.34
CA ILE A 102 4.25 -3.85 11.49
C ILE A 102 4.97 -3.74 12.83
N ASN A 103 6.28 -3.39 12.82
CA ASN A 103 7.14 -3.32 13.99
C ASN A 103 7.10 -4.62 14.85
N LYS A 104 7.06 -5.77 14.19
CA LYS A 104 7.07 -7.10 14.83
C LYS A 104 7.95 -8.06 14.02
N PRO A 105 8.77 -8.89 14.67
CA PRO A 105 9.55 -9.90 13.95
C PRO A 105 8.61 -10.93 13.31
N LEU A 106 8.79 -11.19 12.02
CA LEU A 106 8.13 -12.26 11.29
C LEU A 106 9.13 -13.41 11.10
N THR A 107 9.08 -14.36 12.02
CA THR A 107 9.89 -15.59 11.92
C THR A 107 9.34 -16.52 10.85
N ASP A 108 10.14 -17.46 10.37
CA ASP A 108 9.72 -18.44 9.35
C ASP A 108 8.57 -19.35 9.81
N GLN A 109 8.32 -19.44 11.11
CA GLN A 109 7.22 -20.22 11.70
C GLN A 109 5.85 -19.54 11.55
N VAL A 110 5.80 -18.24 11.27
CA VAL A 110 4.54 -17.52 11.09
C VAL A 110 3.95 -17.85 9.73
N VAL A 111 2.83 -18.54 9.72
CA VAL A 111 2.06 -18.84 8.51
C VAL A 111 1.12 -17.67 8.21
N LEU A 112 1.32 -17.04 7.06
CA LEU A 112 0.40 -16.02 6.56
C LEU A 112 -0.81 -16.71 5.92
N LYS A 113 -2.02 -16.21 6.22
CA LYS A 113 -3.27 -16.75 5.66
C LYS A 113 -3.72 -15.89 4.50
N THR A 114 -4.22 -16.51 3.44
CA THR A 114 -4.91 -15.76 2.39
C THR A 114 -6.18 -15.15 2.98
N PRO A 115 -6.38 -13.83 2.92
CA PRO A 115 -7.61 -13.20 3.37
C PRO A 115 -8.80 -13.72 2.57
N GLU A 116 -9.93 -13.89 3.24
CA GLU A 116 -11.19 -14.12 2.53
C GLU A 116 -11.55 -12.86 1.76
N SER A 117 -11.94 -13.00 0.51
CA SER A 117 -12.42 -11.85 -0.28
C SER A 117 -13.67 -11.29 0.38
N PRO A 118 -13.70 -10.04 0.82
CA PRO A 118 -14.91 -9.46 1.37
C PRO A 118 -16.01 -9.49 0.31
N GLU A 119 -17.24 -9.79 0.74
CA GLU A 119 -18.41 -9.64 -0.13
C GLU A 119 -18.43 -8.21 -0.68
N ARG A 120 -18.41 -8.10 -2.00
CA ARG A 120 -18.36 -6.79 -2.67
C ARG A 120 -19.65 -6.02 -2.40
N SER A 121 -19.61 -5.12 -1.46
CA SER A 121 -20.57 -4.04 -1.39
C SER A 121 -20.25 -3.07 -2.54
N LEU A 122 -21.12 -3.05 -3.56
CA LEU A 122 -21.06 -2.09 -4.67
C LEU A 122 -21.44 -0.67 -4.18
N SER A 123 -20.79 -0.19 -3.13
CA SER A 123 -20.95 1.18 -2.70
C SER A 123 -20.34 2.10 -3.76
N THR A 124 -21.20 2.83 -4.46
CA THR A 124 -20.80 3.88 -5.41
C THR A 124 -20.23 5.12 -4.72
N GLN A 125 -20.32 5.17 -3.40
CA GLN A 125 -19.86 6.31 -2.61
C GLN A 125 -18.38 6.15 -2.24
N ILE A 126 -17.55 7.07 -2.72
CA ILE A 126 -16.12 7.13 -2.36
C ILE A 126 -16.04 7.74 -0.96
N ASN A 127 -15.75 6.90 0.04
CA ASN A 127 -15.56 7.33 1.43
C ASN A 127 -14.08 7.13 1.84
N ARG A 128 -13.22 7.99 1.28
CA ARG A 128 -11.77 7.92 1.51
C ARG A 128 -11.31 9.01 2.48
N PRO A 129 -10.30 8.74 3.35
CA PRO A 129 -9.76 9.72 4.29
C PRO A 129 -9.24 10.99 3.62
N GLU A 130 -8.74 10.91 2.39
CA GLU A 130 -8.24 12.05 1.63
C GLU A 130 -9.34 13.10 1.38
N LEU A 131 -10.60 12.68 1.21
CA LEU A 131 -11.73 13.62 1.07
C LEU A 131 -12.00 14.35 2.38
N ARG A 132 -11.92 13.64 3.52
CA ARG A 132 -12.07 14.26 4.85
C ARG A 132 -10.96 15.26 5.13
N ALA A 133 -9.72 14.94 4.72
CA ALA A 133 -8.58 15.87 4.84
C ALA A 133 -8.80 17.15 4.02
N LEU A 134 -9.32 17.03 2.78
CA LEU A 134 -9.65 18.19 1.94
C LEU A 134 -10.81 19.01 2.54
N ASP A 135 -11.83 18.36 3.08
CA ASP A 135 -12.97 19.02 3.74
C ASP A 135 -12.50 19.79 4.99
N ALA A 136 -11.68 19.16 5.84
CA ALA A 136 -11.10 19.81 7.03
C ALA A 136 -10.19 20.99 6.66
N LYS A 137 -9.42 20.87 5.57
CA LYS A 137 -8.59 21.96 5.04
C LYS A 137 -9.44 23.12 4.51
N SER A 138 -10.56 22.83 3.86
CA SER A 138 -11.52 23.85 3.42
C SER A 138 -12.10 24.60 4.61
N GLU A 139 -12.51 23.89 5.68
CA GLU A 139 -13.02 24.51 6.92
C GLU A 139 -11.97 25.39 7.61
N TRP A 140 -10.72 24.94 7.63
CA TRP A 140 -9.61 25.74 8.16
C TRP A 140 -9.44 27.05 7.39
N ILE A 141 -9.48 27.03 6.06
CA ILE A 141 -9.42 28.25 5.22
C ILE A 141 -10.62 29.16 5.46
N GLU A 142 -11.82 28.59 5.63
CA GLU A 142 -13.01 29.39 5.97
C GLU A 142 -12.86 30.07 7.34
N THR A 143 -12.25 29.38 8.30
CA THR A 143 -11.94 29.92 9.63
C THR A 143 -10.90 31.06 9.55
N GLN A 144 -9.92 30.96 8.62
CA GLN A 144 -8.99 32.06 8.35
C GLN A 144 -9.72 33.28 7.80
N ASN A 145 -10.72 33.11 6.95
CA ASN A 145 -11.53 34.22 6.44
C ASN A 145 -12.30 34.94 7.56
N LYS A 146 -12.85 34.18 8.51
CA LYS A 146 -13.46 34.74 9.73
C LYS A 146 -12.46 35.53 10.57
N GLN A 147 -11.22 35.06 10.65
CA GLN A 147 -10.15 35.77 11.37
C GLN A 147 -9.75 37.07 10.69
N VAL A 148 -9.68 37.11 9.36
CA VAL A 148 -9.43 38.35 8.61
C VAL A 148 -10.53 39.36 8.92
N THR A 149 -11.78 38.97 8.94
CA THR A 149 -12.93 39.83 9.29
C THR A 149 -12.86 40.29 10.75
N ALA A 150 -12.56 39.39 11.70
CA ALA A 150 -12.41 39.72 13.13
C ALA A 150 -11.23 40.68 13.37
N GLY A 151 -10.19 40.62 12.55
CA GLY A 151 -9.05 41.51 12.62
C GLY A 151 -9.34 42.97 12.24
N LEU A 152 -10.50 43.25 11.61
CA LEU A 152 -10.98 44.57 11.27
C LEU A 152 -11.81 45.23 12.38
N MET A 153 -12.24 44.44 13.38
CA MET A 153 -13.05 44.98 14.45
C MET A 153 -12.18 45.68 15.50
N PRO A 154 -12.68 46.79 16.08
CA PRO A 154 -12.03 47.43 17.20
C PRO A 154 -12.00 46.48 18.40
N ARG A 155 -10.89 46.49 19.13
CA ARG A 155 -10.71 45.70 20.35
C ARG A 155 -10.80 46.62 21.55
N ILE A 156 -11.71 46.30 22.46
CA ILE A 156 -11.87 46.96 23.74
C ILE A 156 -11.31 46.04 24.83
N GLY A 157 -10.39 46.50 25.62
CA GLY A 157 -9.82 45.79 26.77
C GLY A 157 -9.85 46.63 28.00
N ALA A 158 -10.25 46.09 29.14
CA ALA A 158 -10.06 46.67 30.45
C ALA A 158 -8.69 46.20 31.01
N PHE A 159 -7.99 47.10 31.65
CA PHE A 159 -6.74 46.73 32.34
C PHE A 159 -6.73 47.33 33.77
N VAL A 160 -6.10 46.61 34.67
CA VAL A 160 -5.76 47.05 36.02
C VAL A 160 -4.30 46.70 36.22
N GLN A 161 -3.54 47.68 36.62
CA GLN A 161 -2.11 47.51 36.94
C GLN A 161 -1.86 48.11 38.31
N GLY A 162 -1.26 47.35 39.18
CA GLY A 162 -0.81 47.79 40.50
C GLY A 162 0.69 47.66 40.61
N GLY A 163 1.28 48.54 41.42
CA GLY A 163 2.70 48.53 41.70
C GLY A 163 3.00 49.17 43.05
N TYR A 164 4.24 48.99 43.50
CA TYR A 164 4.81 49.62 44.66
C TYR A 164 6.14 50.22 44.24
N GLY A 165 6.30 51.54 44.41
CA GLY A 165 7.46 52.20 43.87
C GLY A 165 7.75 53.54 44.57
N ARG A 166 8.94 54.09 44.31
CA ARG A 166 9.42 55.41 44.78
C ARG A 166 10.01 56.17 43.55
N PRO A 167 9.50 57.33 43.19
CA PRO A 167 8.20 57.85 43.59
C PRO A 167 7.06 56.96 43.09
N GLY A 168 5.88 56.97 43.73
CA GLY A 168 4.64 56.36 43.26
C GLY A 168 4.05 57.14 42.08
N LEU A 169 2.72 57.23 41.94
CA LEU A 169 2.08 58.07 40.95
C LEU A 169 2.24 59.54 41.22
N ASN A 170 2.52 59.93 42.47
CA ASN A 170 2.82 61.33 42.86
C ASN A 170 4.31 61.57 42.79
N MET A 171 4.77 62.27 41.74
CA MET A 171 6.17 62.60 41.51
C MET A 171 6.74 63.62 42.54
N LEU A 172 5.90 64.27 43.34
CA LEU A 172 6.31 65.30 44.34
C LEU A 172 6.61 64.63 45.70
N GLU A 173 6.34 63.37 45.87
CA GLU A 173 6.54 62.66 47.12
C GLU A 173 7.61 61.57 46.95
N ASP A 174 8.69 61.73 47.70
CA ASP A 174 9.86 60.82 47.62
C ASP A 174 9.79 59.71 48.65
N SER A 175 8.62 59.02 48.68
CA SER A 175 8.32 57.83 49.53
C SER A 175 7.95 56.64 48.74
N PHE A 176 8.13 55.41 49.28
CA PHE A 176 7.62 54.18 48.66
C PHE A 176 6.12 54.05 48.93
N GLU A 177 5.31 54.11 47.87
CA GLU A 177 3.86 54.01 48.02
C GLU A 177 3.26 52.98 47.01
N PRO A 178 2.19 52.29 47.44
CA PRO A 178 1.41 51.47 46.55
C PRO A 178 0.59 52.36 45.60
N TYR A 179 0.51 51.97 44.34
CA TYR A 179 -0.35 52.66 43.35
C TYR A 179 -1.10 51.66 42.49
N TYR A 180 -2.23 52.09 41.99
CA TYR A 180 -2.96 51.34 40.95
C TYR A 180 -3.44 52.27 39.86
N VAL A 181 -3.48 51.70 38.62
CA VAL A 181 -4.00 52.35 37.44
C VAL A 181 -5.04 51.38 36.84
N ALA A 182 -6.23 51.89 36.64
CA ALA A 182 -7.27 51.10 35.93
C ALA A 182 -7.80 51.92 34.74
N GLY A 183 -8.07 51.27 33.65
CA GLY A 183 -8.54 51.97 32.49
C GLY A 183 -9.12 51.07 31.43
N VAL A 184 -9.66 51.69 30.39
CA VAL A 184 -10.19 51.03 29.20
C VAL A 184 -9.31 51.40 28.01
N ARG A 185 -8.81 50.42 27.27
CA ARG A 185 -8.01 50.60 26.08
C ARG A 185 -8.84 50.22 24.84
N LEU A 186 -9.02 51.15 23.92
CA LEU A 186 -9.56 50.92 22.59
C LEU A 186 -8.41 50.82 21.63
N SER A 187 -8.30 49.71 20.91
CA SER A 187 -7.32 49.55 19.84
C SER A 187 -8.00 49.16 18.53
N TRP A 188 -7.74 49.90 17.48
CA TRP A 188 -8.31 49.67 16.15
C TRP A 188 -7.20 49.75 15.09
N ASN A 189 -7.01 48.63 14.37
CA ASN A 189 -6.01 48.58 13.31
C ASN A 189 -6.61 48.93 11.95
N LEU A 190 -6.67 50.21 11.60
CA LEU A 190 -7.22 50.72 10.36
C LEU A 190 -6.37 50.33 9.14
N GLY A 191 -5.07 50.06 9.30
CA GLY A 191 -4.17 49.63 8.24
C GLY A 191 -4.61 48.32 7.58
N LYS A 192 -5.29 47.42 8.31
CA LYS A 192 -5.85 46.18 7.74
C LYS A 192 -6.94 46.41 6.71
N LEU A 193 -7.61 47.54 6.70
CA LEU A 193 -8.59 47.88 5.66
C LEU A 193 -7.94 47.97 4.27
N TYR A 194 -6.66 48.42 4.23
CA TYR A 194 -5.93 48.54 2.98
C TYR A 194 -5.59 47.16 2.35
N THR A 195 -5.30 46.16 3.16
CA THR A 195 -4.94 44.80 2.68
C THR A 195 -6.13 43.87 2.54
N LEU A 196 -7.30 44.21 3.10
CA LEU A 196 -8.49 43.38 3.19
C LEU A 196 -8.89 42.71 1.86
N LYS A 197 -8.91 43.51 0.77
CA LYS A 197 -9.29 43.01 -0.56
C LYS A 197 -8.33 41.91 -1.04
N ASN A 198 -7.02 42.13 -0.82
CA ASN A 198 -6.00 41.19 -1.23
C ASN A 198 -6.01 39.95 -0.35
N ASP A 199 -6.22 40.09 0.96
CA ASP A 199 -6.27 38.97 1.90
C ASP A 199 -7.49 38.06 1.59
N ARG A 200 -8.68 38.64 1.32
CA ARG A 200 -9.85 37.89 0.87
C ARG A 200 -9.63 37.19 -0.46
N ARG A 201 -8.95 37.85 -1.42
CA ARG A 201 -8.65 37.24 -2.71
C ARG A 201 -7.70 36.07 -2.59
N LYS A 202 -6.70 36.15 -1.71
CA LYS A 202 -5.81 34.99 -1.39
C LYS A 202 -6.59 33.82 -0.85
N ILE A 203 -7.50 34.05 0.10
CA ILE A 203 -8.36 33.01 0.68
C ILE A 203 -9.25 32.38 -0.38
N GLU A 204 -9.85 33.18 -1.26
CA GLU A 204 -10.68 32.70 -2.36
C GLU A 204 -9.88 31.81 -3.33
N VAL A 205 -8.66 32.21 -3.68
CA VAL A 205 -7.75 31.41 -4.53
C VAL A 205 -7.38 30.11 -3.83
N SER A 206 -7.07 30.14 -2.53
CA SER A 206 -6.76 28.94 -1.76
C SER A 206 -7.96 27.98 -1.68
N ARG A 207 -9.18 28.50 -1.55
CA ARG A 207 -10.40 27.69 -1.57
C ARG A 207 -10.61 27.01 -2.93
N ARG A 208 -10.50 27.78 -4.01
CA ARG A 208 -10.59 27.23 -5.38
C ARG A 208 -9.53 26.13 -5.62
N GLN A 209 -8.34 26.32 -5.09
CA GLN A 209 -7.29 25.31 -5.19
C GLN A 209 -7.69 23.99 -4.51
N ILE A 210 -8.35 24.04 -3.35
CA ILE A 210 -8.86 22.84 -2.69
C ILE A 210 -9.99 22.19 -3.49
N ASP A 211 -10.92 22.99 -4.03
CA ASP A 211 -12.00 22.49 -4.87
C ASP A 211 -11.45 21.73 -6.08
N VAL A 212 -10.44 22.29 -6.76
CA VAL A 212 -9.75 21.62 -7.88
C VAL A 212 -9.03 20.37 -7.43
N GLN A 213 -8.35 20.38 -6.27
CA GLN A 213 -7.71 19.18 -5.71
C GLN A 213 -8.74 18.07 -5.44
N ARG A 214 -9.91 18.42 -4.90
CA ARG A 214 -11.01 17.49 -4.65
C ARG A 214 -11.56 16.87 -5.95
N GLU A 215 -11.82 17.69 -6.96
CA GLU A 215 -12.28 17.21 -8.26
C GLU A 215 -11.26 16.28 -8.91
N THR A 216 -9.98 16.67 -8.88
CA THR A 216 -8.88 15.86 -9.42
C THR A 216 -8.77 14.53 -8.67
N PHE A 217 -8.87 14.55 -7.34
CA PHE A 217 -8.84 13.33 -6.53
C PHE A 217 -10.00 12.39 -6.89
N LEU A 218 -11.22 12.91 -6.96
CA LEU A 218 -12.41 12.13 -7.32
C LEU A 218 -12.31 11.55 -8.73
N PHE A 219 -11.82 12.35 -9.68
CA PHE A 219 -11.60 11.90 -11.05
C PHE A 219 -10.59 10.74 -11.10
N ASN A 220 -9.42 10.93 -10.49
CA ASN A 220 -8.38 9.89 -10.46
C ASN A 220 -8.84 8.62 -9.74
N THR A 221 -9.57 8.77 -8.63
CA THR A 221 -10.13 7.63 -7.89
C THR A 221 -11.14 6.85 -8.75
N ARG A 222 -11.99 7.53 -9.50
CA ARG A 222 -12.93 6.87 -10.43
C ARG A 222 -12.19 6.11 -11.53
N LEU A 223 -11.15 6.70 -12.13
CA LEU A 223 -10.32 6.02 -13.12
C LEU A 223 -9.63 4.79 -12.53
N GLN A 224 -9.10 4.90 -11.30
CA GLN A 224 -8.48 3.78 -10.59
C GLN A 224 -9.48 2.66 -10.33
N LEU A 225 -10.69 2.97 -9.87
CA LEU A 225 -11.74 1.98 -9.64
C LEU A 225 -12.17 1.27 -10.94
N LEU A 226 -12.31 2.01 -12.04
CA LEU A 226 -12.61 1.41 -13.36
C LEU A 226 -11.51 0.44 -13.77
N ARG A 227 -10.24 0.84 -13.64
CA ARG A 227 -9.09 -0.01 -13.94
C ARG A 227 -9.08 -1.26 -13.04
N GLN A 228 -9.22 -1.09 -11.72
CA GLN A 228 -9.24 -2.21 -10.78
C GLN A 228 -10.36 -3.21 -11.07
N ASN A 229 -11.58 -2.74 -11.34
CA ASN A 229 -12.69 -3.61 -11.69
C ASN A 229 -12.44 -4.41 -12.97
N THR A 230 -11.81 -3.78 -13.97
CA THR A 230 -11.44 -4.45 -15.23
C THR A 230 -10.35 -5.50 -14.98
N GLU A 231 -9.33 -5.16 -14.18
CA GLU A 231 -8.25 -6.09 -13.82
C GLU A 231 -8.77 -7.30 -13.04
N ILE A 232 -9.67 -7.08 -12.09
CA ILE A 232 -10.27 -8.19 -11.32
C ILE A 232 -11.08 -9.12 -12.22
N LYS A 233 -11.88 -8.56 -13.16
CA LYS A 233 -12.62 -9.36 -14.13
C LYS A 233 -11.67 -10.17 -15.02
N LYS A 234 -10.65 -9.52 -15.57
CA LYS A 234 -9.60 -10.17 -16.35
C LYS A 234 -8.96 -11.33 -15.59
N MET A 235 -8.55 -11.10 -14.32
CA MET A 235 -7.93 -12.14 -13.51
C MET A 235 -8.88 -13.30 -13.22
N THR A 236 -10.17 -13.03 -12.99
CA THR A 236 -11.18 -14.08 -12.82
C THR A 236 -11.31 -14.95 -14.07
N ASP A 237 -11.29 -14.34 -15.24
CA ASP A 237 -11.39 -15.08 -16.52
C ASP A 237 -10.08 -15.85 -16.79
N LEU A 238 -8.91 -15.28 -16.49
CA LEU A 238 -7.62 -15.96 -16.59
C LEU A 238 -7.54 -17.18 -15.67
N MET A 239 -7.97 -17.04 -14.40
CA MET A 239 -7.97 -18.18 -13.44
C MET A 239 -8.79 -19.36 -13.92
N ARG A 240 -9.93 -19.13 -14.61
CA ARG A 240 -10.71 -20.21 -15.23
C ARG A 240 -9.95 -20.90 -16.35
N ALA A 241 -9.26 -20.10 -17.20
CA ALA A 241 -8.43 -20.65 -18.27
C ALA A 241 -7.21 -21.41 -17.70
N ASP A 242 -6.61 -20.93 -16.61
CA ASP A 242 -5.47 -21.59 -15.96
C ASP A 242 -5.80 -23.00 -15.49
N ASP A 243 -6.98 -23.21 -14.89
CA ASP A 243 -7.40 -24.54 -14.44
C ASP A 243 -7.53 -25.52 -15.60
N ASP A 244 -8.05 -25.07 -16.75
CA ASP A 244 -8.10 -25.88 -17.97
C ASP A 244 -6.71 -26.13 -18.56
N ILE A 245 -5.84 -25.11 -18.61
CA ILE A 245 -4.46 -25.24 -19.11
C ILE A 245 -3.68 -26.24 -18.26
N ILE A 246 -3.74 -26.14 -16.92
CA ILE A 246 -3.06 -27.06 -16.03
C ILE A 246 -3.57 -28.48 -16.25
N ARG A 247 -4.88 -28.70 -16.32
CA ARG A 247 -5.48 -30.01 -16.56
C ARG A 247 -4.97 -30.64 -17.86
N LEU A 248 -4.92 -29.84 -18.95
CA LEU A 248 -4.44 -30.32 -20.24
C LEU A 248 -2.92 -30.58 -20.23
N ARG A 249 -2.12 -29.71 -19.62
CA ARG A 249 -0.66 -29.88 -19.47
C ARG A 249 -0.32 -31.12 -18.65
N THR A 250 -1.04 -31.35 -17.53
CA THR A 250 -0.88 -32.58 -16.74
C THR A 250 -1.18 -33.82 -17.56
N SER A 251 -2.27 -33.82 -18.36
CA SER A 251 -2.60 -34.95 -19.24
C SER A 251 -1.55 -35.19 -20.33
N ILE A 252 -1.04 -34.11 -20.95
CA ILE A 252 0.01 -34.22 -21.99
C ILE A 252 1.29 -34.78 -21.38
N LYS A 253 1.70 -34.30 -20.20
CA LYS A 253 2.89 -34.78 -19.50
C LYS A 253 2.75 -36.27 -19.15
N GLN A 254 1.61 -36.69 -18.56
CA GLN A 254 1.35 -38.11 -18.28
C GLN A 254 1.44 -38.98 -19.55
N ALA A 255 0.91 -38.51 -20.66
CA ALA A 255 1.06 -39.20 -21.94
C ALA A 255 2.52 -39.25 -22.43
N ALA A 256 3.31 -38.18 -22.17
CA ALA A 256 4.72 -38.14 -22.48
C ALA A 256 5.51 -39.14 -21.61
N GLU A 257 5.19 -39.26 -20.33
CA GLU A 257 5.81 -40.26 -19.43
C GLU A 257 5.61 -41.68 -19.98
N VAL A 258 4.40 -42.04 -20.36
CA VAL A 258 4.09 -43.37 -20.95
C VAL A 258 4.82 -43.58 -22.28
N LYS A 259 4.90 -42.54 -23.13
CA LYS A 259 5.64 -42.63 -24.42
C LYS A 259 7.15 -42.80 -24.20
N LEU A 260 7.72 -42.14 -23.17
CA LEU A 260 9.13 -42.32 -22.82
C LEU A 260 9.40 -43.78 -22.36
N GLU A 261 8.56 -44.32 -21.48
CA GLU A 261 8.65 -45.72 -21.04
C GLU A 261 8.62 -46.72 -22.21
N ASN A 262 7.90 -46.38 -23.27
CA ASN A 262 7.83 -47.22 -24.51
C ASN A 262 8.89 -46.84 -25.53
N GLY A 263 9.85 -45.96 -25.23
CA GLY A 263 10.92 -45.54 -26.13
C GLY A 263 10.44 -44.74 -27.38
N VAL A 264 9.27 -44.14 -27.31
CA VAL A 264 8.64 -43.38 -28.41
C VAL A 264 9.13 -41.94 -28.49
N ILE A 265 9.49 -41.36 -27.35
CA ILE A 265 10.03 -39.99 -27.25
C ILE A 265 11.32 -39.98 -26.46
N SER A 266 12.09 -38.87 -26.57
CA SER A 266 13.31 -38.65 -25.81
C SER A 266 13.05 -38.11 -24.40
N VAL A 267 14.06 -38.25 -23.50
CA VAL A 267 14.05 -37.60 -22.18
C VAL A 267 13.89 -36.08 -22.30
N THR A 268 14.52 -35.45 -23.29
CA THR A 268 14.40 -34.02 -23.57
C THR A 268 12.97 -33.62 -23.89
N ASP A 269 12.20 -34.49 -24.58
CA ASP A 269 10.77 -34.21 -24.86
C ASP A 269 9.95 -34.26 -23.57
N LEU A 270 10.23 -35.20 -22.65
CA LEU A 270 9.58 -35.25 -21.33
C LEU A 270 9.93 -34.01 -20.50
N ILE A 271 11.19 -33.61 -20.43
CA ILE A 271 11.63 -32.38 -19.73
C ILE A 271 10.84 -31.16 -20.22
N ARG A 272 10.65 -31.04 -21.54
CA ARG A 272 9.86 -29.93 -22.10
C ARG A 272 8.42 -29.91 -21.60
N GLU A 273 7.76 -31.06 -21.46
CA GLU A 273 6.38 -31.13 -20.97
C GLU A 273 6.29 -30.92 -19.45
N ILE A 274 7.29 -31.37 -18.66
CA ILE A 274 7.41 -31.06 -17.22
C ILE A 274 7.53 -29.56 -17.03
N ASN A 275 8.45 -28.91 -17.73
CA ASN A 275 8.66 -27.47 -17.63
C ASN A 275 7.44 -26.66 -18.09
N ALA A 276 6.71 -27.15 -19.11
CA ALA A 276 5.49 -26.51 -19.59
C ALA A 276 4.34 -26.59 -18.59
N GLU A 277 4.21 -27.71 -17.85
CA GLU A 277 3.25 -27.83 -16.77
C GLU A 277 3.62 -26.96 -15.58
N ASP A 278 4.90 -26.97 -15.16
CA ASP A 278 5.38 -26.13 -14.06
C ASP A 278 5.16 -24.64 -14.32
N MET A 279 5.50 -24.14 -15.52
CA MET A 279 5.23 -22.77 -15.93
C MET A 279 3.74 -22.42 -15.86
N ALA A 280 2.84 -23.34 -16.26
CA ALA A 280 1.41 -23.12 -16.17
C ALA A 280 0.96 -23.01 -14.70
N ARG A 281 1.50 -23.84 -13.80
CA ARG A 281 1.21 -23.79 -12.35
C ARG A 281 1.73 -22.53 -11.69
N GLN A 282 2.93 -22.08 -12.03
CA GLN A 282 3.52 -20.83 -11.54
C GLN A 282 2.69 -19.61 -12.00
N THR A 283 2.26 -19.59 -13.28
CA THR A 283 1.40 -18.54 -13.81
C THR A 283 0.05 -18.49 -13.08
N ALA A 284 -0.57 -19.65 -12.87
CA ALA A 284 -1.82 -19.75 -12.11
C ALA A 284 -1.67 -19.27 -10.65
N ALA A 285 -0.53 -19.57 -10.01
CA ALA A 285 -0.23 -19.06 -8.66
C ALA A 285 -0.18 -17.54 -8.63
N ALA A 286 0.47 -16.91 -9.61
CA ALA A 286 0.49 -15.46 -9.72
C ALA A 286 -0.91 -14.87 -9.96
N HIS A 287 -1.71 -15.47 -10.85
CA HIS A 287 -3.07 -15.02 -11.12
C HIS A 287 -4.03 -15.18 -9.92
N ARG A 288 -3.79 -16.15 -9.01
CA ARG A 288 -4.60 -16.34 -7.79
C ARG A 288 -4.31 -15.31 -6.72
N VAL A 289 -3.05 -14.90 -6.58
CA VAL A 289 -2.64 -13.93 -5.54
C VAL A 289 -2.95 -12.49 -5.94
N GLN A 290 -2.83 -12.16 -7.22
CA GLN A 290 -2.96 -10.80 -7.73
C GLN A 290 -4.36 -10.16 -7.54
N PRO A 291 -5.51 -10.85 -7.75
CA PRO A 291 -6.83 -10.26 -7.56
C PRO A 291 -7.10 -9.82 -6.11
N VAL A 292 -6.59 -10.60 -5.15
CA VAL A 292 -6.81 -10.34 -3.73
C VAL A 292 -6.03 -9.09 -3.28
N SER A 293 -4.96 -8.71 -3.98
CA SER A 293 -4.23 -7.48 -3.71
C SER A 293 -4.96 -6.21 -4.16
N TYR A 294 -6.01 -6.33 -5.00
CA TYR A 294 -6.82 -5.22 -5.50
C TYR A 294 -8.14 -5.03 -4.70
N THR A 295 -8.49 -5.96 -3.83
CA THR A 295 -9.68 -5.89 -2.96
C THR A 295 -9.35 -5.34 -1.60
#